data_1d6a2a03a24ce361f093346e7f6c29c3
#
_entry.id   1d6a2a03a24ce361f093346e7f6c29c3
#
_cell.length_a   1.000
_cell.length_b   1.000
_cell.length_c   1.000
_cell.angle_alpha   90.00
_cell.angle_beta   90.00
_cell.angle_gamma   90.00
#
_symmetry.space_group_name_H-M   'P 1'
#
loop_
_entity.id
_entity.type
_entity.pdbx_description
1 polymer ?
#
loop_
_entity_poly.entity_id
_entity_poly.type
_entity_poly.pdbx_seq_one_letter_code
_entity_poly.pdbx_strand_id
1 'polypeptide(L)'
;MYDYAKFMAELERKNPAQPEFIQAAGEIVASVIDTVNSNPLYLKNRILDRITEPDRVISFKVEWEDDDHNIQVNRGYRVQFNNAIGPYKGGLRFHPSVTLGTFKFLGFEQIFKNSLTTLPMGGGKGGSDFSPKGKSDAEIMRFCR
;
A
#
# COMPACT_ATOMS: atom_id res chain seq x y z
N MET A 1 -3.50 -18.41 -19.29
CA MET A 1 -3.43 -17.05 -19.87
C MET A 1 -4.35 -16.16 -19.07
N TYR A 2 -3.89 -14.96 -18.69
CA TYR A 2 -4.71 -13.98 -18.01
C TYR A 2 -5.60 -13.24 -19.02
N ASP A 3 -6.85 -13.05 -18.65
CA ASP A 3 -7.78 -12.12 -19.30
C ASP A 3 -7.89 -10.88 -18.43
N TYR A 4 -7.66 -9.70 -19.00
CA TYR A 4 -7.61 -8.45 -18.24
C TYR A 4 -8.93 -8.15 -17.50
N ALA A 5 -10.06 -8.27 -18.20
CA ALA A 5 -11.35 -7.91 -17.61
C ALA A 5 -11.72 -8.84 -16.43
N LYS A 6 -11.48 -10.14 -16.62
CA LYS A 6 -11.73 -11.14 -15.56
C LYS A 6 -10.79 -10.95 -14.38
N PHE A 7 -9.51 -10.66 -14.65
CA PHE A 7 -8.53 -10.41 -13.59
C PHE A 7 -8.89 -9.18 -12.76
N MET A 8 -9.23 -8.07 -13.41
CA MET A 8 -9.61 -6.83 -12.72
C MET A 8 -10.91 -6.97 -11.95
N ALA A 9 -11.92 -7.66 -12.49
CA ALA A 9 -13.17 -7.92 -11.77
C ALA A 9 -12.95 -8.74 -10.49
N GLU A 10 -12.07 -9.74 -10.53
CA GLU A 10 -11.71 -10.54 -9.35
C GLU A 10 -10.89 -9.71 -8.34
N LEU A 11 -9.98 -8.86 -8.80
CA LEU A 11 -9.21 -7.97 -7.94
C LEU A 11 -10.11 -6.96 -7.23
N GLU A 12 -11.05 -6.36 -7.93
CA GLU A 12 -12.04 -5.43 -7.36
C GLU A 12 -12.93 -6.13 -6.32
N ARG A 13 -13.42 -7.33 -6.62
CA ARG A 13 -14.22 -8.13 -5.69
C ARG A 13 -13.48 -8.40 -4.37
N LYS A 14 -12.16 -8.63 -4.43
CA LYS A 14 -11.32 -8.86 -3.25
C LYS A 14 -10.96 -7.57 -2.48
N ASN A 15 -11.09 -6.42 -3.12
CA ASN A 15 -10.66 -5.14 -2.57
C ASN A 15 -11.78 -4.10 -2.61
N PRO A 16 -12.92 -4.37 -1.95
CA PRO A 16 -14.04 -3.45 -1.95
C PRO A 16 -13.66 -2.11 -1.31
N ALA A 17 -14.19 -1.01 -1.85
CA ALA A 17 -13.96 0.35 -1.38
C ALA A 17 -12.47 0.81 -1.39
N GLN A 18 -11.69 0.32 -2.35
CA GLN A 18 -10.29 0.70 -2.53
C GLN A 18 -10.02 1.22 -3.97
N PRO A 19 -10.72 2.26 -4.43
CA PRO A 19 -10.69 2.67 -5.84
C PRO A 19 -9.30 3.09 -6.31
N GLU A 20 -8.51 3.77 -5.48
CA GLU A 20 -7.16 4.21 -5.84
C GLU A 20 -6.23 3.01 -6.10
N PHE A 21 -6.36 1.95 -5.29
CA PHE A 21 -5.59 0.73 -5.50
C PHE A 21 -6.02 0.00 -6.78
N ILE A 22 -7.32 -0.11 -7.03
CA ILE A 22 -7.85 -0.76 -8.23
C ILE A 22 -7.44 -0.01 -9.50
N GLN A 23 -7.50 1.32 -9.49
CA GLN A 23 -7.03 2.13 -10.61
C GLN A 23 -5.55 1.87 -10.91
N ALA A 24 -4.68 2.01 -9.92
CA ALA A 24 -3.24 1.81 -10.10
C ALA A 24 -2.91 0.37 -10.56
N ALA A 25 -3.59 -0.62 -9.99
CA ALA A 25 -3.42 -2.01 -10.41
C ALA A 25 -3.85 -2.20 -11.88
N GLY A 26 -4.96 -1.59 -12.29
CA GLY A 26 -5.45 -1.65 -13.66
C GLY A 26 -4.45 -1.08 -14.67
N GLU A 27 -3.89 0.07 -14.39
CA GLU A 27 -2.88 0.71 -15.25
C GLU A 27 -1.62 -0.16 -15.41
N ILE A 28 -1.11 -0.69 -14.30
CA ILE A 28 0.08 -1.53 -14.34
C ILE A 28 -0.21 -2.89 -15.00
N VAL A 29 -1.30 -3.56 -14.63
CA VAL A 29 -1.68 -4.84 -15.23
C VAL A 29 -1.89 -4.70 -16.74
N ALA A 30 -2.56 -3.64 -17.20
CA ALA A 30 -2.73 -3.37 -18.62
C ALA A 30 -1.38 -3.26 -19.37
N SER A 31 -0.39 -2.66 -18.74
CA SER A 31 0.94 -2.46 -19.35
C SER A 31 1.79 -3.73 -19.42
N VAL A 32 1.57 -4.72 -18.56
CA VAL A 32 2.44 -5.90 -18.44
C VAL A 32 1.77 -7.21 -18.82
N ILE A 33 0.45 -7.27 -18.98
CA ILE A 33 -0.31 -8.51 -19.15
C ILE A 33 0.11 -9.32 -20.38
N ASP A 34 0.43 -8.65 -21.48
CA ASP A 34 0.89 -9.32 -22.70
C ASP A 34 2.27 -9.96 -22.51
N THR A 35 3.16 -9.26 -21.82
CA THR A 35 4.48 -9.79 -21.44
C THR A 35 4.35 -11.00 -20.54
N VAL A 36 3.45 -10.94 -19.56
CA VAL A 36 3.21 -12.06 -18.64
C VAL A 36 2.58 -13.23 -19.38
N ASN A 37 1.62 -12.98 -20.27
CA ASN A 37 0.93 -14.00 -21.05
C ASN A 37 1.85 -14.69 -22.08
N SER A 38 2.85 -14.01 -22.58
CA SER A 38 3.82 -14.58 -23.52
C SER A 38 4.89 -15.46 -22.85
N ASN A 39 5.01 -15.41 -21.52
CA ASN A 39 6.02 -16.18 -20.79
C ASN A 39 5.40 -17.30 -19.95
N PRO A 40 5.60 -18.59 -20.35
CA PRO A 40 5.03 -19.72 -19.62
C PRO A 40 5.46 -19.80 -18.14
N LEU A 41 6.67 -19.33 -17.82
CA LEU A 41 7.18 -19.32 -16.44
C LEU A 41 6.40 -18.31 -15.57
N TYR A 42 6.07 -17.14 -16.12
CA TYR A 42 5.29 -16.13 -15.42
C TYR A 42 3.85 -16.59 -15.17
N LEU A 43 3.25 -17.25 -16.16
CA LEU A 43 1.92 -17.86 -16.01
C LEU A 43 1.92 -18.95 -14.94
N LYS A 44 2.88 -19.89 -15.01
CA LYS A 44 3.01 -20.99 -14.05
C LYS A 44 3.16 -20.47 -12.62
N ASN A 45 3.92 -19.39 -12.42
CA ASN A 45 4.17 -18.80 -11.11
C ASN A 45 3.12 -17.77 -10.69
N ARG A 46 2.05 -17.59 -11.48
CA ARG A 46 0.95 -16.66 -11.18
C ARG A 46 1.44 -15.26 -10.80
N ILE A 47 2.34 -14.68 -11.60
CA ILE A 47 3.04 -13.45 -11.26
C ILE A 47 2.08 -12.29 -11.01
N LEU A 48 1.01 -12.10 -11.82
CA LEU A 48 0.06 -11.02 -11.60
C LEU A 48 -0.68 -11.15 -10.28
N ASP A 49 -1.14 -12.34 -9.92
CA ASP A 49 -1.80 -12.57 -8.63
C ASP A 49 -0.88 -12.24 -7.45
N ARG A 50 0.40 -12.61 -7.55
CA ARG A 50 1.38 -12.41 -6.49
C ARG A 50 1.81 -10.97 -6.31
N ILE A 51 1.94 -10.20 -7.40
CA ILE A 51 2.36 -8.80 -7.31
C ILE A 51 1.22 -7.85 -6.96
N THR A 52 -0.04 -8.25 -7.13
CA THR A 52 -1.21 -7.45 -6.77
C THR A 52 -1.77 -7.77 -5.37
N GLU A 53 -1.25 -8.80 -4.71
CA GLU A 53 -1.63 -9.14 -3.33
C GLU A 53 -0.49 -8.74 -2.36
N PRO A 54 -0.75 -7.94 -1.32
CA PRO A 54 0.27 -7.59 -0.34
C PRO A 54 0.64 -8.79 0.54
N ASP A 55 1.92 -8.90 0.91
CA ASP A 55 2.40 -9.93 1.82
C ASP A 55 1.77 -9.79 3.22
N ARG A 56 1.55 -8.54 3.68
CA ARG A 56 0.95 -8.28 4.99
C ARG A 56 0.35 -6.88 5.06
N VAL A 57 -0.81 -6.80 5.70
CA VAL A 57 -1.46 -5.55 6.09
C VAL A 57 -1.62 -5.51 7.61
N ILE A 58 -1.18 -4.43 8.23
CA ILE A 58 -1.33 -4.16 9.67
C ILE A 58 -2.15 -2.90 9.80
N SER A 59 -3.27 -2.97 10.51
CA SER A 59 -4.07 -1.83 10.93
C SER A 59 -4.13 -1.81 12.45
N PHE A 60 -3.89 -0.66 13.05
CA PHE A 60 -3.78 -0.54 14.50
C PHE A 60 -4.32 0.81 14.98
N LYS A 61 -4.72 0.85 16.24
CA LYS A 61 -5.16 2.03 16.95
C LYS A 61 -3.95 2.78 17.48
N VAL A 62 -3.97 4.12 17.39
CA VAL A 62 -3.02 5.03 18.02
C VAL A 62 -3.81 5.94 18.96
N GLU A 63 -3.57 5.82 20.27
CA GLU A 63 -4.16 6.67 21.29
C GLU A 63 -3.10 7.67 21.76
N TRP A 64 -3.48 8.93 21.83
CA TRP A 64 -2.60 10.00 22.30
C TRP A 64 -3.41 11.11 22.97
N GLU A 65 -2.77 11.90 23.83
CA GLU A 65 -3.39 13.00 24.58
C GLU A 65 -3.04 14.33 23.91
N ASP A 66 -4.05 15.18 23.67
CA ASP A 66 -3.84 16.53 23.17
C ASP A 66 -3.38 17.50 24.29
N ASP A 67 -3.14 18.77 23.94
CA ASP A 67 -2.67 19.75 24.90
C ASP A 67 -3.76 20.18 25.93
N ASP A 68 -5.02 19.89 25.63
CA ASP A 68 -6.16 20.09 26.53
C ASP A 68 -6.46 18.85 27.40
N HIS A 69 -5.58 17.86 27.42
CA HIS A 69 -5.71 16.57 28.14
C HIS A 69 -6.87 15.68 27.66
N ASN A 70 -7.36 15.86 26.44
CA ASN A 70 -8.32 14.96 25.86
C ASN A 70 -7.65 13.81 25.12
N ILE A 71 -8.20 12.62 25.28
CA ILE A 71 -7.72 11.44 24.56
C ILE A 71 -8.21 11.49 23.10
N GLN A 72 -7.28 11.44 22.19
CA GLN A 72 -7.47 11.34 20.75
C GLN A 72 -7.21 9.91 20.29
N VAL A 73 -7.93 9.48 19.27
CA VAL A 73 -7.79 8.13 18.71
C VAL A 73 -7.65 8.23 17.20
N ASN A 74 -6.53 7.74 16.68
CA ASN A 74 -6.25 7.65 15.26
C ASN A 74 -6.06 6.19 14.84
N ARG A 75 -6.14 5.96 13.53
CA ARG A 75 -5.85 4.65 12.93
C ARG A 75 -4.52 4.71 12.20
N GLY A 76 -3.62 3.81 12.56
CA GLY A 76 -2.36 3.59 11.87
C GLY A 76 -2.47 2.43 10.88
N TYR A 77 -1.65 2.49 9.83
CA TYR A 77 -1.55 1.47 8.79
C TYR A 77 -0.10 1.19 8.43
N ARG A 78 0.20 -0.09 8.19
CA ARG A 78 1.43 -0.52 7.52
C ARG A 78 1.10 -1.60 6.50
N VAL A 79 1.36 -1.31 5.23
CA VAL A 79 1.28 -2.29 4.15
C VAL A 79 2.70 -2.74 3.80
N GLN A 80 3.00 -4.00 4.05
CA GLN A 80 4.17 -4.71 3.59
C GLN A 80 3.77 -5.39 2.29
N PHE A 81 4.09 -4.73 1.16
CA PHE A 81 3.48 -5.15 -0.09
C PHE A 81 4.24 -6.30 -0.75
N ASN A 82 5.56 -6.15 -0.92
CA ASN A 82 6.37 -7.21 -1.54
C ASN A 82 7.83 -7.06 -1.12
N ASN A 83 8.49 -8.17 -0.78
CA ASN A 83 9.89 -8.21 -0.39
C ASN A 83 10.78 -9.09 -1.30
N ALA A 84 10.31 -9.41 -2.50
CA ALA A 84 11.02 -10.32 -3.40
C ALA A 84 12.45 -9.88 -3.76
N ILE A 85 12.69 -8.57 -3.80
CA ILE A 85 14.00 -8.00 -4.13
C ILE A 85 14.71 -7.32 -2.95
N GLY A 86 14.09 -7.31 -1.76
CA GLY A 86 14.68 -6.72 -0.56
C GLY A 86 13.65 -6.29 0.46
N PRO A 87 14.06 -5.69 1.59
CA PRO A 87 13.15 -5.33 2.68
C PRO A 87 12.09 -4.33 2.23
N TYR A 88 10.93 -4.38 2.89
CA TYR A 88 9.82 -3.46 2.62
C TYR A 88 10.26 -2.02 2.88
N LYS A 89 10.36 -1.20 1.84
CA LYS A 89 10.83 0.18 1.85
C LYS A 89 9.78 1.11 1.28
N GLY A 90 9.47 2.17 2.01
CA GLY A 90 8.56 3.25 1.60
C GLY A 90 8.40 4.26 2.72
N GLY A 91 7.89 5.44 2.38
CA GLY A 91 7.67 6.54 3.33
C GLY A 91 6.40 6.39 4.17
N LEU A 92 6.18 7.38 5.03
CA LEU A 92 4.96 7.55 5.80
C LEU A 92 4.10 8.68 5.20
N ARG A 93 2.78 8.54 5.32
CA ARG A 93 1.82 9.61 5.00
C ARG A 93 0.90 9.85 6.19
N PHE A 94 0.82 11.10 6.63
CA PHE A 94 -0.09 11.54 7.69
C PHE A 94 -1.08 12.54 7.10
N HIS A 95 -2.35 12.13 6.96
CA HIS A 95 -3.42 12.98 6.46
C HIS A 95 -4.79 12.39 6.84
N PRO A 96 -5.79 13.20 7.23
CA PRO A 96 -7.11 12.70 7.64
C PRO A 96 -7.84 11.85 6.61
N SER A 97 -7.55 12.05 5.32
CA SER A 97 -8.23 11.32 4.23
C SER A 97 -7.63 9.95 3.89
N VAL A 98 -6.54 9.53 4.55
CA VAL A 98 -5.94 8.25 4.19
C VAL A 98 -6.79 7.07 4.65
N THR A 99 -6.80 6.04 3.82
CA THR A 99 -7.49 4.78 4.04
C THR A 99 -6.55 3.61 3.82
N LEU A 100 -7.00 2.39 4.08
CA LEU A 100 -6.26 1.20 3.69
C LEU A 100 -5.99 1.16 2.18
N GLY A 101 -6.98 1.56 1.36
CA GLY A 101 -6.85 1.65 -0.10
C GLY A 101 -5.71 2.58 -0.52
N THR A 102 -5.59 3.74 0.15
CA THR A 102 -4.48 4.68 -0.07
C THR A 102 -3.12 4.02 0.18
N PHE A 103 -2.97 3.27 1.28
CA PHE A 103 -1.68 2.63 1.57
C PHE A 103 -1.41 1.39 0.72
N LYS A 104 -2.43 0.66 0.29
CA LYS A 104 -2.28 -0.42 -0.71
C LYS A 104 -1.84 0.15 -2.06
N PHE A 105 -2.49 1.20 -2.54
CA PHE A 105 -2.10 1.94 -3.74
C PHE A 105 -0.63 2.35 -3.69
N LEU A 106 -0.26 3.12 -2.67
CA LEU A 106 1.10 3.64 -2.53
C LEU A 106 2.15 2.53 -2.31
N GLY A 107 1.80 1.46 -1.61
CA GLY A 107 2.70 0.31 -1.42
C GLY A 107 2.90 -0.49 -2.69
N PHE A 108 1.86 -0.63 -3.49
CA PHE A 108 1.89 -1.28 -4.79
C PHE A 108 2.78 -0.52 -5.79
N GLU A 109 2.55 0.78 -5.95
CA GLU A 109 3.42 1.61 -6.80
C GLU A 109 4.89 1.59 -6.33
N GLN A 110 5.12 1.51 -5.01
CA GLN A 110 6.46 1.50 -4.44
C GLN A 110 7.26 0.26 -4.86
N ILE A 111 6.63 -0.88 -5.16
CA ILE A 111 7.31 -2.08 -5.67
C ILE A 111 8.03 -1.73 -6.98
N PHE A 112 7.31 -1.14 -7.92
CA PHE A 112 7.82 -0.83 -9.26
C PHE A 112 8.83 0.30 -9.20
N LYS A 113 8.54 1.35 -8.44
CA LYS A 113 9.45 2.46 -8.22
C LYS A 113 10.81 1.99 -7.66
N ASN A 114 10.79 1.14 -6.64
CA ASN A 114 12.02 0.63 -6.02
C ASN A 114 12.77 -0.33 -6.95
N SER A 115 12.07 -1.16 -7.73
CA SER A 115 12.70 -2.09 -8.68
C SER A 115 13.54 -1.39 -9.74
N LEU A 116 13.18 -0.15 -10.10
CA LEU A 116 13.90 0.67 -11.09
C LEU A 116 15.13 1.38 -10.51
N THR A 117 15.36 1.33 -9.21
CA THR A 117 16.51 1.98 -8.56
C THR A 117 17.80 1.17 -8.61
N THR A 118 17.73 -0.08 -9.05
CA THR A 118 18.84 -1.08 -8.98
C THR A 118 19.25 -1.48 -7.56
N LEU A 119 18.63 -0.91 -6.52
CA LEU A 119 18.90 -1.24 -5.12
C LEU A 119 18.00 -2.41 -4.65
N PRO A 120 18.49 -3.25 -3.71
CA PRO A 120 17.75 -4.39 -3.20
C PRO A 120 16.66 -3.94 -2.20
N MET A 121 15.62 -3.28 -2.68
CA MET A 121 14.52 -2.75 -1.88
C MET A 121 13.18 -3.27 -2.39
N GLY A 122 12.40 -3.87 -1.51
CA GLY A 122 10.99 -4.18 -1.75
C GLY A 122 10.08 -2.97 -1.59
N GLY A 123 8.78 -3.19 -1.66
CA GLY A 123 7.75 -2.14 -1.53
C GLY A 123 6.96 -2.24 -0.23
N GLY A 124 6.77 -1.11 0.42
CA GLY A 124 5.90 -0.98 1.57
C GLY A 124 5.51 0.48 1.81
N LYS A 125 4.40 0.67 2.50
CA LYS A 125 3.90 2.00 2.82
C LYS A 125 3.18 1.99 4.17
N GLY A 126 3.18 3.14 4.85
CA GLY A 126 2.46 3.27 6.12
C GLY A 126 2.09 4.71 6.41
N GLY A 127 1.42 4.90 7.52
CA GLY A 127 1.01 6.20 8.01
C GLY A 127 -0.26 6.13 8.84
N SER A 128 -0.94 7.26 8.98
CA SER A 128 -2.14 7.39 9.81
C SER A 128 -3.06 8.48 9.28
N ASP A 129 -4.32 8.43 9.66
CA ASP A 129 -5.31 9.50 9.49
C ASP A 129 -5.08 10.71 10.41
N PHE A 130 -3.99 10.70 11.17
CA PHE A 130 -3.52 11.84 11.96
C PHE A 130 -3.15 13.02 11.06
N SER A 131 -3.58 14.23 11.47
CA SER A 131 -3.13 15.48 10.85
C SER A 131 -2.15 16.21 11.76
N PRO A 132 -0.89 16.41 11.36
CA PRO A 132 0.06 17.21 12.14
C PRO A 132 -0.20 18.71 12.02
N LYS A 133 -1.06 19.12 11.07
CA LYS A 133 -1.34 20.53 10.83
C LYS A 133 -2.06 21.15 12.03
N GLY A 134 -1.49 22.22 12.59
CA GLY A 134 -2.04 22.92 13.73
C GLY A 134 -1.83 22.22 15.07
N LYS A 135 -1.00 21.18 15.11
CA LYS A 135 -0.61 20.47 16.33
C LYS A 135 0.69 21.04 16.90
N SER A 136 0.81 21.03 18.23
CA SER A 136 2.07 21.36 18.89
C SER A 136 3.11 20.24 18.70
N ASP A 137 4.39 20.56 18.86
CA ASP A 137 5.46 19.55 18.83
C ASP A 137 5.26 18.49 19.93
N ALA A 138 4.70 18.87 21.08
CA ALA A 138 4.39 17.96 22.17
C ALA A 138 3.27 16.99 21.80
N GLU A 139 2.21 17.44 21.13
CA GLU A 139 1.13 16.60 20.61
C GLU A 139 1.66 15.60 19.57
N ILE A 140 2.47 16.07 18.61
CA ILE A 140 3.09 15.23 17.60
C ILE A 140 3.96 14.15 18.24
N MET A 141 4.75 14.52 19.27
CA MET A 141 5.59 13.57 20.01
C MET A 141 4.75 12.54 20.77
N ARG A 142 3.62 12.94 21.37
CA ARG A 142 2.73 11.98 22.05
C ARG A 142 2.08 11.00 21.05
N PHE A 143 1.69 11.50 19.87
CA PHE A 143 1.19 10.65 18.80
C PHE A 143 2.24 9.65 18.29
N CYS A 144 3.53 10.01 18.26
CA CYS A 144 4.61 9.16 17.73
C CYS A 144 5.11 8.08 18.70
N ARG A 145 4.73 8.12 19.97
CA ARG A 145 5.16 7.18 21.01
C ARG A 145 4.27 5.96 21.11
#